data_a9b3588bf481d0901ba307667960be6e
#
_entry.id   a9b3588bf481d0901ba307667960be6e
#
_cell.length_a   1.000
_cell.length_b   1.000
_cell.length_c   1.000
_cell.angle_alpha   90.00
_cell.angle_beta   90.00
_cell.angle_gamma   90.00
#
_symmetry.space_group_name_H-M   'P 1'
#
loop_
_entity.id
_entity.type
_entity.pdbx_description
1 polymer ?
#
loop_
_entity_poly.entity_id
_entity_poly.type
_entity_poly.pdbx_seq_one_letter_code
_entity_poly.pdbx_strand_id
1 'polypeptide(L)' 'MIEGDVRPWERQSSESNESFEAFTIYRDMAQTRALNKVADKLGKSHQLIERWSQRDAWRRRVLAY' A
#
# COMPACT_ATOMS: atom_id res chain seq x y z
N MET A 1 -23.08 -6.45 13.54
CA MET A 1 -21.62 -6.36 13.43
C MET A 1 -21.22 -5.35 12.38
N ILE A 2 -20.36 -4.48 12.74
CA ILE A 2 -19.96 -3.41 11.84
C ILE A 2 -18.65 -3.76 11.17
N GLU A 3 -18.70 -3.79 9.86
CA GLU A 3 -17.51 -4.11 9.09
C GLU A 3 -16.82 -2.87 8.58
N GLY A 4 -17.47 -1.74 8.66
CA GLY A 4 -16.98 -0.55 8.03
C GLY A 4 -15.93 0.22 8.78
N ASP A 5 -15.45 -0.32 9.88
CA ASP A 5 -14.53 0.43 10.72
C ASP A 5 -13.07 0.35 10.27
N VAL A 6 -12.79 -0.40 9.24
CA VAL A 6 -11.43 -0.49 8.72
C VAL A 6 -11.04 0.84 8.11
N ARG A 7 -9.97 1.41 8.62
CA ARG A 7 -9.50 2.69 8.14
C ARG A 7 -8.72 2.55 6.85
N PRO A 8 -8.65 3.61 6.04
CA PRO A 8 -7.99 3.50 4.74
C PRO A 8 -6.54 3.03 4.81
N TRP A 9 -5.85 3.34 5.90
CA TRP A 9 -4.44 2.97 6.02
C TRP A 9 -4.25 1.59 6.64
N GLU A 10 -5.34 0.92 7.01
CA GLU A 10 -5.26 -0.41 7.56
C GLU A 10 -5.46 -1.44 6.46
N ARG A 11 -5.14 -2.69 6.77
CA ARG A 11 -5.27 -3.75 5.78
C ARG A 11 -6.73 -3.91 5.37
N GLN A 12 -6.96 -3.84 4.07
CA GLN A 12 -8.30 -4.06 3.53
C GLN A 12 -8.55 -5.55 3.35
N SER A 13 -9.81 -5.96 3.37
CA SER A 13 -10.15 -7.38 3.29
C SER A 13 -9.70 -8.01 1.99
N SER A 14 -9.56 -7.22 0.93
CA SER A 14 -9.15 -7.73 -0.37
C SER A 14 -7.64 -7.80 -0.53
N GLU A 15 -6.88 -7.31 0.43
CA GLU A 15 -5.42 -7.27 0.32
C GLU A 15 -4.80 -8.55 0.84
N SER A 16 -3.82 -9.07 0.10
CA SER A 16 -2.98 -10.14 0.60
C SER A 16 -1.99 -9.58 1.63
N ASN A 17 -1.38 -10.49 2.40
CA ASN A 17 -0.36 -10.06 3.36
C ASN A 17 0.82 -9.40 2.65
N GLU A 18 1.20 -9.91 1.49
CA GLU A 18 2.32 -9.35 0.73
C GLU A 18 2.00 -7.94 0.25
N SER A 19 0.82 -7.75 -0.33
CA SER A 19 0.50 -6.44 -0.87
C SER A 19 0.29 -5.43 0.26
N PHE A 20 -0.22 -5.86 1.39
CA PHE A 20 -0.35 -4.95 2.52
C PHE A 20 1.01 -4.58 3.09
N GLU A 21 1.94 -5.54 3.14
CA GLU A 21 3.29 -5.22 3.59
C GLU A 21 3.93 -4.16 2.69
N ALA A 22 3.75 -4.31 1.39
CA ALA A 22 4.25 -3.31 0.45
C ALA A 22 3.58 -1.95 0.70
N PHE A 23 2.29 -1.95 0.96
CA PHE A 23 1.58 -0.72 1.24
C PHE A 23 2.11 -0.04 2.51
N THR A 24 2.40 -0.81 3.56
CA THR A 24 2.90 -0.21 4.80
C THR A 24 4.25 0.45 4.58
N ILE A 25 5.10 -0.13 3.74
CA ILE A 25 6.37 0.49 3.42
C ILE A 25 6.13 1.82 2.71
N TYR A 26 5.23 1.84 1.74
CA TYR A 26 4.89 3.06 1.03
C TYR A 26 4.30 4.11 1.96
N ARG A 27 3.37 3.69 2.81
CA ARG A 27 2.73 4.57 3.77
C ARG A 27 3.74 5.24 4.69
N ASP A 28 4.71 4.48 5.16
CA ASP A 28 5.64 4.97 6.17
C ASP A 28 6.79 5.78 5.59
N MET A 29 6.89 5.86 4.27
CA MET A 29 7.90 6.69 3.62
C MET A 29 7.63 8.19 3.76
N ALA A 30 6.42 8.55 4.14
CA ALA A 30 6.04 9.95 4.30
C ALA A 30 6.31 10.72 3.01
N GLN A 31 7.04 11.82 3.08
CA GLN A 31 7.26 12.67 1.91
C GLN A 31 8.20 12.06 0.88
N THR A 32 8.91 11.01 1.24
CA THR A 32 9.83 10.37 0.31
C THR A 32 9.19 9.20 -0.43
N ARG A 33 7.87 9.11 -0.41
CA ARG A 33 7.14 8.00 -1.04
C ARG A 33 7.50 7.86 -2.50
N ALA A 34 7.81 6.63 -2.88
CA ALA A 34 8.09 6.31 -4.27
C ALA A 34 7.91 4.82 -4.47
N LEU A 35 7.21 4.45 -5.53
CA LEU A 35 6.92 3.05 -5.79
C LEU A 35 8.19 2.26 -6.11
N ASN A 36 9.13 2.87 -6.81
CA ASN A 36 10.38 2.18 -7.12
C ASN A 36 11.18 1.87 -5.85
N LYS A 37 11.07 2.70 -4.83
CA LYS A 37 11.75 2.42 -3.57
C LYS A 37 11.12 1.24 -2.86
N VAL A 38 9.80 1.12 -2.93
CA VAL A 38 9.12 -0.04 -2.36
C VAL A 38 9.54 -1.30 -3.07
N ALA A 39 9.60 -1.26 -4.40
CA ALA A 39 10.01 -2.41 -5.20
C ALA A 39 11.43 -2.84 -4.84
N ASP A 40 12.33 -1.88 -4.72
CA ASP A 40 13.72 -2.19 -4.37
C ASP A 40 13.81 -2.83 -3.00
N LYS A 41 13.07 -2.29 -2.05
CA LYS A 41 13.13 -2.78 -0.67
C LYS A 41 12.64 -4.21 -0.56
N LEU A 42 11.65 -4.57 -1.35
CA LEU A 42 11.06 -5.90 -1.32
C LEU A 42 11.66 -6.86 -2.34
N GLY A 43 12.55 -6.38 -3.21
CA GLY A 43 13.11 -7.20 -4.25
C GLY A 43 12.08 -7.63 -5.29
N LYS A 44 11.09 -6.78 -5.55
CA LYS A 44 10.02 -7.08 -6.49
C LYS A 44 10.08 -6.11 -7.67
N SER A 45 9.39 -6.46 -8.76
CA SER A 45 9.40 -5.60 -9.93
C SER A 45 8.59 -4.33 -9.67
N HIS A 46 9.01 -3.25 -10.29
CA HIS A 46 8.31 -2.00 -10.18
C HIS A 46 6.89 -2.10 -10.76
N GLN A 47 6.75 -2.88 -11.82
CA GLN A 47 5.44 -3.08 -12.46
C GLN A 47 4.46 -3.74 -11.51
N LEU A 48 4.90 -4.71 -10.74
CA LEU A 48 4.04 -5.37 -9.78
C LEU A 48 3.59 -4.40 -8.69
N ILE A 49 4.53 -3.63 -8.15
CA ILE A 49 4.21 -2.66 -7.12
C ILE A 49 3.25 -1.60 -7.66
N GLU A 50 3.48 -1.16 -8.88
CA GLU A 50 2.60 -0.17 -9.50
C GLU A 50 1.19 -0.72 -9.67
N ARG A 51 1.08 -1.99 -10.07
CA ARG A 51 -0.23 -2.64 -10.22
C ARG A 51 -0.95 -2.68 -8.88
N TRP A 52 -0.25 -3.06 -7.82
CA TRP A 52 -0.83 -3.10 -6.49
C TRP A 52 -1.28 -1.72 -6.05
N SER A 53 -0.48 -0.71 -6.32
CA SER A 53 -0.79 0.66 -5.95
C SER A 53 -2.07 1.13 -6.61
N GLN A 54 -2.24 0.83 -7.89
CA GLN A 54 -3.44 1.24 -8.61
C GLN A 54 -4.67 0.45 -8.15
N ARG A 55 -4.50 -0.85 -8.00
CA ARG A 55 -5.60 -1.72 -7.59
C ARG A 55 -6.14 -1.32 -6.24
N ASP A 56 -5.24 -1.01 -5.31
CA ASP A 56 -5.61 -0.78 -3.92
C ASP A 56 -5.61 0.69 -3.54
N ALA A 57 -5.51 1.58 -4.51
CA ALA A 57 -5.63 3.04 -4.32
C ALA A 57 -4.69 3.56 -3.23
N TRP A 58 -3.43 3.21 -3.32
CA TRP A 58 -2.44 3.54 -2.30
C TRP A 58 -2.34 5.04 -2.03
N ARG A 59 -2.33 5.86 -3.08
CA ARG A 59 -2.16 7.30 -2.90
C ARG A 59 -3.31 7.89 -2.10
N ARG A 60 -4.52 7.48 -2.42
CA ARG A 60 -5.70 7.96 -1.70
C ARG A 60 -5.65 7.54 -0.24
N ARG A 61 -5.23 6.32 0.01
CA ARG A 61 -5.21 5.79 1.37
C ARG A 61 -4.20 6.50 2.24
N VAL A 62 -3.01 6.82 1.70
CA VAL A 62 -2.02 7.51 2.51
C VAL A 62 -2.38 8.96 2.72
N LEU A 63 -3.18 9.57 1.83
CA LEU A 63 -3.65 10.93 2.06
C LEU A 63 -4.57 10.98 3.28
N ALA A 64 -5.26 9.88 3.58
CA ALA A 64 -6.12 9.80 4.75
C ALA A 64 -5.35 9.42 6.01
N TYR A 65 -4.11 9.00 5.85
CA TYR A 65 -3.29 8.55 6.96
C TYR A 65 -2.74 9.75 7.73
#